data_81b44e1f772cae3c7943b9b3f55bc72f
#
_entry.id   81b44e1f772cae3c7943b9b3f55bc72f
#
_cell.length_a   1.000
_cell.length_b   1.000
_cell.length_c   1.000
_cell.angle_alpha   90.00
_cell.angle_beta   90.00
_cell.angle_gamma   90.00
#
_symmetry.space_group_name_H-M   'P 1'
#
loop_
_entity.id
_entity.type
_entity.pdbx_description
1 polymer ?
#
loop_
_entity_poly.entity_id
_entity_poly.type
_entity_poly.pdbx_seq_one_letter_code
_entity_poly.pdbx_strand_id
1 'polypeptide(L)'
;MAGMTLVEANKYSTDVLQRGVIETMARENVVLELLPFMEIEGNSYQYNVETALPNVEFRNVNEGYTAGVGTVKKESESLVILGGDVDLDKFIVATRSNVNDIRAVQTAMKAKAIANTYAKTFFDGDPETSSNKQFKGLAKRLEGGNQIVEGAITLDNLNALLDKVYGGADVLIMSKATRREVMKVLQASNHYIENGSDAFGRPVAMYGGVPIRVVEDSILALGHIYAISFGVMEKVCGLQNGALSVRDLGEIDSMPVLKTRIEWYCGMAMFSPDCVGLLKPSTLYSEKAKAKK
;
A
#
# COMPACT_ATOMS: atom_id res chain seq x y z
N MET A 1 -2.97 -18.95 -4.37
CA MET A 1 -1.57 -18.88 -4.85
C MET A 1 -0.95 -17.63 -4.28
N ALA A 2 0.18 -17.74 -3.59
CA ALA A 2 0.89 -16.57 -3.07
C ALA A 2 1.42 -15.76 -4.27
N GLY A 3 1.03 -14.50 -4.39
CA GLY A 3 1.55 -13.59 -5.39
C GLY A 3 3.00 -13.22 -5.09
N MET A 4 3.74 -12.93 -6.14
CA MET A 4 5.15 -12.55 -6.06
C MET A 4 5.26 -11.10 -5.57
N THR A 5 6.08 -10.84 -4.55
CA THR A 5 6.40 -9.48 -4.12
C THR A 5 7.40 -8.84 -5.09
N LEU A 6 7.52 -7.49 -5.08
CA LEU A 6 8.52 -6.78 -5.89
C LEU A 6 9.94 -7.26 -5.59
N VAL A 7 10.23 -7.60 -4.33
CA VAL A 7 11.55 -8.13 -3.91
C VAL A 7 11.82 -9.48 -4.54
N GLU A 8 10.82 -10.34 -4.65
CA GLU A 8 10.96 -11.65 -5.29
C GLU A 8 11.07 -11.52 -6.81
N ALA A 9 10.24 -10.66 -7.42
CA ALA A 9 10.30 -10.38 -8.85
C ALA A 9 11.67 -9.81 -9.28
N ASN A 10 12.29 -9.00 -8.41
CA ASN A 10 13.62 -8.42 -8.67
C ASN A 10 14.73 -9.45 -8.84
N LYS A 11 14.61 -10.64 -8.25
CA LYS A 11 15.60 -11.73 -8.39
C LYS A 11 15.70 -12.26 -9.82
N TYR A 12 14.66 -12.06 -10.62
CA TYR A 12 14.59 -12.51 -12.02
C TYR A 12 14.99 -11.43 -13.03
N SER A 13 15.19 -10.18 -12.59
CA SER A 13 15.65 -9.10 -13.47
C SER A 13 17.13 -9.24 -13.82
N THR A 14 17.46 -9.17 -15.08
CA THR A 14 18.84 -9.19 -15.61
C THR A 14 19.47 -7.81 -15.72
N ASP A 15 18.66 -6.74 -15.72
CA ASP A 15 19.13 -5.36 -15.80
C ASP A 15 19.56 -4.87 -14.40
N VAL A 16 20.85 -4.53 -14.27
CA VAL A 16 21.47 -4.08 -13.01
C VAL A 16 20.86 -2.76 -12.53
N LEU A 17 20.59 -1.83 -13.44
CA LEU A 17 20.02 -0.52 -13.11
C LEU A 17 18.58 -0.66 -12.60
N GLN A 18 17.77 -1.44 -13.30
CA GLN A 18 16.39 -1.74 -12.90
C GLN A 18 16.35 -2.43 -11.54
N ARG A 19 17.22 -3.42 -11.31
CA ARG A 19 17.32 -4.14 -10.04
C ARG A 19 17.65 -3.20 -8.89
N GLY A 20 18.62 -2.29 -9.06
CA GLY A 20 19.02 -1.31 -8.05
C GLY A 20 17.88 -0.36 -7.67
N VAL A 21 17.09 0.09 -8.66
CA VAL A 21 15.92 0.94 -8.43
C VAL A 21 14.83 0.20 -7.65
N ILE A 22 14.48 -1.02 -8.06
CA ILE A 22 13.44 -1.83 -7.37
C ILE A 22 13.86 -2.15 -5.93
N GLU A 23 15.13 -2.51 -5.71
CA GLU A 23 15.66 -2.76 -4.36
C GLU A 23 15.58 -1.51 -3.47
N THR A 24 15.92 -0.35 -4.00
CA THR A 24 15.80 0.93 -3.29
C THR A 24 14.34 1.23 -2.93
N MET A 25 13.40 1.04 -3.85
CA MET A 25 11.99 1.26 -3.62
C MET A 25 11.43 0.32 -2.53
N ALA A 26 11.76 -0.96 -2.57
CA ALA A 26 11.28 -1.94 -1.60
C ALA A 26 11.88 -1.72 -0.20
N ARG A 27 13.15 -1.33 -0.10
CA ARG A 27 13.81 -1.04 1.20
C ARG A 27 13.26 0.20 1.90
N GLU A 28 12.87 1.21 1.11
CA GLU A 28 12.41 2.49 1.63
C GLU A 28 10.92 2.50 1.96
N ASN A 29 10.16 1.53 1.46
CA ASN A 29 8.71 1.54 1.62
C ASN A 29 8.12 0.20 2.03
N VAL A 30 7.55 0.17 3.23
CA VAL A 30 6.91 -1.01 3.82
C VAL A 30 5.75 -1.54 2.96
N VAL A 31 4.99 -0.66 2.30
CA VAL A 31 3.87 -1.08 1.45
C VAL A 31 4.38 -1.91 0.27
N LEU A 32 5.43 -1.44 -0.41
CA LEU A 32 6.02 -2.15 -1.55
C LEU A 32 6.77 -3.43 -1.16
N GLU A 33 7.22 -3.51 0.09
CA GLU A 33 7.83 -4.73 0.64
C GLU A 33 6.80 -5.85 0.84
N LEU A 34 5.60 -5.50 1.34
CA LEU A 34 4.58 -6.45 1.75
C LEU A 34 3.52 -6.74 0.69
N LEU A 35 3.25 -5.77 -0.20
CA LEU A 35 2.19 -5.87 -1.19
C LEU A 35 2.54 -6.88 -2.29
N PRO A 36 1.78 -7.96 -2.48
CA PRO A 36 1.94 -8.83 -3.62
C PRO A 36 1.42 -8.15 -4.88
N PHE A 37 2.13 -8.31 -6.00
CA PHE A 37 1.72 -7.77 -7.29
C PHE A 37 1.20 -8.86 -8.21
N MET A 38 0.15 -8.53 -8.95
CA MET A 38 -0.42 -9.34 -10.02
C MET A 38 -0.17 -8.64 -11.35
N GLU A 39 0.37 -9.38 -12.31
CA GLU A 39 0.50 -8.89 -13.68
C GLU A 39 -0.82 -9.01 -14.42
N ILE A 40 -1.20 -7.95 -15.11
CA ILE A 40 -2.40 -7.90 -15.93
C ILE A 40 -2.05 -7.51 -17.38
N GLU A 41 -2.76 -8.09 -18.31
CA GLU A 41 -2.69 -7.70 -19.70
C GLU A 41 -3.70 -6.57 -19.99
N GLY A 42 -3.23 -5.50 -20.64
CA GLY A 42 -4.08 -4.35 -20.94
C GLY A 42 -4.06 -3.26 -19.88
N ASN A 43 -5.05 -2.37 -19.92
CA ASN A 43 -5.12 -1.15 -19.11
C ASN A 43 -6.07 -1.27 -17.90
N SER A 44 -6.95 -2.27 -17.88
CA SER A 44 -7.93 -2.43 -16.82
C SER A 44 -8.14 -3.90 -16.48
N TYR A 45 -8.44 -4.14 -15.22
CA TYR A 45 -8.80 -5.46 -14.70
C TYR A 45 -10.22 -5.42 -14.14
N GLN A 46 -11.07 -6.34 -14.57
CA GLN A 46 -12.44 -6.46 -14.09
C GLN A 46 -12.58 -7.70 -13.22
N TYR A 47 -13.21 -7.55 -12.08
CA TYR A 47 -13.47 -8.65 -11.15
C TYR A 47 -14.85 -8.50 -10.49
N ASN A 48 -15.34 -9.60 -9.95
CA ASN A 48 -16.61 -9.63 -9.24
C ASN A 48 -16.36 -9.63 -7.74
N VAL A 49 -17.04 -8.73 -7.02
CA VAL A 49 -17.04 -8.68 -5.56
C VAL A 49 -18.37 -9.25 -5.07
N GLU A 50 -18.31 -10.22 -4.19
CA GLU A 50 -19.51 -10.76 -3.54
C GLU A 50 -20.07 -9.72 -2.59
N THR A 51 -21.36 -9.38 -2.76
CA THR A 51 -22.02 -8.37 -1.93
C THR A 51 -22.95 -9.02 -0.91
N ALA A 52 -23.58 -10.14 -1.26
CA ALA A 52 -24.42 -10.92 -0.34
C ALA A 52 -24.44 -12.39 -0.73
N LEU A 53 -24.33 -13.24 0.27
CA LEU A 53 -24.50 -14.68 0.10
C LEU A 53 -25.97 -15.05 -0.08
N PRO A 54 -26.29 -16.16 -0.81
CA PRO A 54 -27.65 -16.64 -0.93
C PRO A 54 -28.18 -17.14 0.42
N ASN A 55 -29.50 -17.03 0.62
CA ASN A 55 -30.13 -17.58 1.79
C ASN A 55 -30.04 -19.11 1.82
N VAL A 56 -29.72 -19.67 2.98
CA VAL A 56 -29.65 -21.10 3.23
C VAL A 56 -30.50 -21.41 4.47
N GLU A 57 -31.39 -22.42 4.39
CA GLU A 57 -32.30 -22.77 5.46
C GLU A 57 -32.34 -24.28 5.72
N PHE A 58 -32.69 -24.63 6.94
CA PHE A 58 -33.01 -26.03 7.28
C PHE A 58 -34.47 -26.30 6.97
N ARG A 59 -34.81 -27.50 6.50
CA ARG A 59 -36.17 -27.91 6.22
C ARG A 59 -36.58 -29.18 7.00
N ASN A 60 -37.84 -29.32 7.24
CA ASN A 60 -38.43 -30.58 7.71
C ASN A 60 -38.78 -31.52 6.55
N VAL A 61 -39.21 -32.75 6.92
CA VAL A 61 -39.71 -33.73 5.95
C VAL A 61 -40.96 -33.18 5.27
N ASN A 62 -40.99 -33.21 3.94
CA ASN A 62 -42.07 -32.69 3.07
C ASN A 62 -42.18 -31.16 2.96
N GLU A 63 -41.20 -30.41 3.45
CA GLU A 63 -41.07 -28.96 3.17
C GLU A 63 -40.18 -28.72 1.95
N GLY A 64 -40.39 -27.60 1.26
CA GLY A 64 -39.49 -27.12 0.16
C GLY A 64 -38.43 -26.20 0.67
N TYR A 65 -37.36 -25.98 -0.13
CA TYR A 65 -36.43 -24.90 0.10
C TYR A 65 -36.88 -23.61 -0.59
N THR A 66 -36.63 -22.46 0.05
CA THR A 66 -36.84 -21.16 -0.58
C THR A 66 -35.58 -20.83 -1.43
N ALA A 67 -35.77 -20.59 -2.72
CA ALA A 67 -34.66 -20.27 -3.61
C ALA A 67 -34.08 -18.92 -3.24
N GLY A 68 -32.81 -18.91 -2.95
CA GLY A 68 -32.01 -17.69 -2.73
C GLY A 68 -30.93 -17.54 -3.79
N VAL A 69 -30.65 -16.30 -4.22
CA VAL A 69 -29.56 -15.99 -5.16
C VAL A 69 -28.61 -14.99 -4.50
N GLY A 70 -27.32 -15.31 -4.51
CA GLY A 70 -26.27 -14.38 -4.08
C GLY A 70 -26.15 -13.19 -5.04
N THR A 71 -25.75 -12.04 -4.53
CA THR A 71 -25.52 -10.85 -5.35
C THR A 71 -24.03 -10.56 -5.47
N VAL A 72 -23.61 -10.27 -6.71
CA VAL A 72 -22.24 -9.89 -7.03
C VAL A 72 -22.23 -8.52 -7.68
N LYS A 73 -21.25 -7.69 -7.29
CA LYS A 73 -20.99 -6.40 -7.92
C LYS A 73 -19.75 -6.52 -8.79
N LYS A 74 -19.84 -6.02 -10.00
CA LYS A 74 -18.70 -5.95 -10.91
C LYS A 74 -17.92 -4.68 -10.64
N GLU A 75 -16.64 -4.83 -10.31
CA GLU A 75 -15.69 -3.73 -10.13
C GLU A 75 -14.64 -3.76 -11.27
N SER A 76 -14.15 -2.58 -11.62
CA SER A 76 -13.13 -2.41 -12.65
C SER A 76 -12.05 -1.47 -12.14
N GLU A 77 -10.81 -1.92 -12.17
CA GLU A 77 -9.65 -1.15 -11.78
C GLU A 77 -8.81 -0.83 -13.02
N SER A 78 -8.37 0.42 -13.12
CA SER A 78 -7.51 0.87 -14.21
C SER A 78 -6.08 1.12 -13.71
N LEU A 79 -5.11 0.81 -14.57
CA LEU A 79 -3.72 1.15 -14.32
C LEU A 79 -3.49 2.64 -14.55
N VAL A 80 -2.58 3.21 -13.77
CA VAL A 80 -2.08 4.57 -13.92
C VAL A 80 -0.58 4.56 -14.22
N ILE A 81 -0.11 5.62 -14.85
CA ILE A 81 1.31 5.79 -15.17
C ILE A 81 1.96 6.55 -14.02
N LEU A 82 2.90 5.91 -13.34
CA LEU A 82 3.72 6.51 -12.31
C LEU A 82 5.17 6.53 -12.77
N GLY A 83 5.80 7.70 -12.80
CA GLY A 83 7.17 7.78 -13.26
C GLY A 83 7.76 9.17 -13.17
N GLY A 84 8.93 9.32 -13.76
CA GLY A 84 9.58 10.61 -13.90
C GLY A 84 10.96 10.53 -14.50
N ASP A 85 11.38 11.64 -15.06
CA ASP A 85 12.67 11.79 -15.71
C ASP A 85 13.71 12.32 -14.70
N VAL A 86 14.94 11.88 -14.86
CA VAL A 86 16.13 12.42 -14.21
C VAL A 86 16.99 13.03 -15.29
N ASP A 87 17.08 14.36 -15.29
CA ASP A 87 17.85 15.14 -16.27
C ASP A 87 19.11 15.68 -15.60
N LEU A 88 20.27 15.37 -16.17
CA LEU A 88 21.57 15.80 -15.67
C LEU A 88 22.39 16.46 -16.77
N ASP A 89 22.85 17.68 -16.51
CA ASP A 89 23.73 18.40 -17.42
C ASP A 89 25.05 17.65 -17.59
N LYS A 90 25.47 17.48 -18.84
CA LYS A 90 26.69 16.79 -19.23
C LYS A 90 27.94 17.40 -18.60
N PHE A 91 27.96 18.73 -18.44
CA PHE A 91 29.07 19.45 -17.80
C PHE A 91 29.22 19.05 -16.32
N ILE A 92 28.08 18.95 -15.59
CA ILE A 92 28.08 18.55 -14.19
C ILE A 92 28.56 17.10 -14.03
N VAL A 93 28.11 16.21 -14.90
CA VAL A 93 28.55 14.80 -14.90
C VAL A 93 30.05 14.71 -15.19
N ALA A 94 30.56 15.45 -16.20
CA ALA A 94 31.96 15.41 -16.58
C ALA A 94 32.93 16.06 -15.52
N THR A 95 32.46 17.12 -14.84
CA THR A 95 33.33 17.87 -13.92
C THR A 95 33.27 17.41 -12.47
N ARG A 96 32.18 16.76 -12.04
CA ARG A 96 31.93 16.39 -10.63
C ARG A 96 31.78 14.90 -10.37
N SER A 97 31.81 14.04 -11.39
CA SER A 97 31.61 12.58 -11.21
C SER A 97 32.80 11.85 -10.58
N ASN A 98 33.96 12.52 -10.39
CA ASN A 98 35.15 11.93 -9.80
C ASN A 98 35.02 11.63 -8.29
N VAL A 99 34.01 12.20 -7.60
CA VAL A 99 33.81 12.01 -6.16
C VAL A 99 32.61 11.09 -5.88
N ASN A 100 31.55 11.21 -6.67
CA ASN A 100 30.35 10.38 -6.56
C ASN A 100 29.70 10.26 -7.93
N ASP A 101 29.14 9.09 -8.24
CA ASP A 101 28.27 8.93 -9.40
C ASP A 101 26.94 9.68 -9.16
N ILE A 102 26.92 10.96 -9.54
CA ILE A 102 25.78 11.87 -9.36
C ILE A 102 24.54 11.29 -10.02
N ARG A 103 24.69 10.60 -11.13
CA ARG A 103 23.58 9.99 -11.86
C ARG A 103 22.93 8.85 -11.06
N ALA A 104 23.74 7.96 -10.48
CA ALA A 104 23.24 6.88 -9.63
C ALA A 104 22.52 7.42 -8.39
N VAL A 105 23.08 8.45 -7.75
CA VAL A 105 22.47 9.11 -6.58
C VAL A 105 21.11 9.73 -6.94
N GLN A 106 21.03 10.48 -8.04
CA GLN A 106 19.78 11.12 -8.49
C GLN A 106 18.72 10.07 -8.89
N THR A 107 19.14 8.99 -9.53
CA THR A 107 18.24 7.87 -9.88
C THR A 107 17.69 7.20 -8.62
N ALA A 108 18.52 6.97 -7.61
CA ALA A 108 18.10 6.41 -6.32
C ALA A 108 17.12 7.35 -5.57
N MET A 109 17.39 8.67 -5.57
CA MET A 109 16.48 9.65 -4.99
C MET A 109 15.13 9.68 -5.71
N LYS A 110 15.12 9.54 -7.03
CA LYS A 110 13.89 9.47 -7.83
C LYS A 110 13.10 8.20 -7.53
N ALA A 111 13.79 7.06 -7.42
CA ALA A 111 13.18 5.79 -7.03
C ALA A 111 12.48 5.88 -5.66
N LYS A 112 13.14 6.48 -4.68
CA LYS A 112 12.55 6.75 -3.36
C LYS A 112 11.31 7.64 -3.44
N ALA A 113 11.35 8.69 -4.26
CA ALA A 113 10.20 9.57 -4.47
C ALA A 113 9.02 8.84 -5.11
N ILE A 114 9.26 7.97 -6.09
CA ILE A 114 8.24 7.13 -6.73
C ILE A 114 7.62 6.18 -5.70
N ALA A 115 8.43 5.50 -4.89
CA ALA A 115 7.96 4.61 -3.83
C ALA A 115 7.07 5.32 -2.82
N ASN A 116 7.46 6.51 -2.36
CA ASN A 116 6.68 7.31 -1.42
C ASN A 116 5.37 7.81 -2.05
N THR A 117 5.40 8.18 -3.33
CA THR A 117 4.20 8.61 -4.07
C THR A 117 3.22 7.46 -4.23
N TYR A 118 3.71 6.26 -4.58
CA TYR A 118 2.87 5.06 -4.65
C TYR A 118 2.22 4.76 -3.31
N ALA A 119 2.99 4.74 -2.21
CA ALA A 119 2.44 4.46 -0.90
C ALA A 119 1.43 5.50 -0.42
N LYS A 120 1.68 6.78 -0.69
CA LYS A 120 0.70 7.83 -0.40
C LYS A 120 -0.60 7.62 -1.19
N THR A 121 -0.49 7.31 -2.48
CA THR A 121 -1.65 7.01 -3.33
C THR A 121 -2.36 5.72 -2.90
N PHE A 122 -1.62 4.73 -2.40
CA PHE A 122 -2.18 3.50 -1.87
C PHE A 122 -3.13 3.75 -0.70
N PHE A 123 -2.80 4.68 0.21
CA PHE A 123 -3.67 5.04 1.32
C PHE A 123 -4.73 6.07 0.93
N ASP A 124 -4.33 7.18 0.33
CA ASP A 124 -5.17 8.39 0.17
C ASP A 124 -5.46 8.75 -1.30
N GLY A 125 -5.19 7.85 -2.25
CA GLY A 125 -5.40 8.12 -3.67
C GLY A 125 -6.86 8.44 -4.00
N ASP A 126 -7.08 9.55 -4.71
CA ASP A 126 -8.40 9.96 -5.17
C ASP A 126 -8.34 10.31 -6.67
N PRO A 127 -8.90 9.45 -7.53
CA PRO A 127 -8.94 9.70 -8.96
C PRO A 127 -9.79 10.94 -9.32
N GLU A 128 -10.84 11.25 -8.58
CA GLU A 128 -11.73 12.40 -8.85
C GLU A 128 -10.97 13.71 -8.65
N THR A 129 -10.25 13.85 -7.53
CA THR A 129 -9.46 15.06 -7.23
C THR A 129 -8.22 15.18 -8.13
N SER A 130 -7.64 14.06 -8.56
CA SER A 130 -6.41 14.04 -9.37
C SER A 130 -6.65 14.02 -10.88
N SER A 131 -7.87 14.23 -11.35
CA SER A 131 -8.22 14.14 -12.78
C SER A 131 -7.85 12.79 -13.40
N ASN A 132 -8.15 11.70 -12.72
CA ASN A 132 -7.86 10.31 -13.10
C ASN A 132 -6.36 9.96 -13.27
N LYS A 133 -5.46 10.76 -12.68
CA LYS A 133 -4.02 10.47 -12.69
C LYS A 133 -3.56 9.56 -11.54
N GLN A 134 -4.45 9.24 -10.61
CA GLN A 134 -4.18 8.36 -9.49
C GLN A 134 -5.20 7.22 -9.45
N PHE A 135 -4.78 6.06 -8.95
CA PHE A 135 -5.73 4.98 -8.65
C PHE A 135 -6.45 5.25 -7.32
N LYS A 136 -7.59 4.59 -7.12
CA LYS A 136 -8.41 4.73 -5.93
C LYS A 136 -7.69 4.09 -4.71
N GLY A 137 -7.37 4.90 -3.69
CA GLY A 137 -6.70 4.48 -2.47
C GLY A 137 -7.63 3.78 -1.47
N LEU A 138 -7.05 3.20 -0.41
CA LEU A 138 -7.79 2.47 0.62
C LEU A 138 -8.81 3.36 1.34
N ALA A 139 -8.44 4.57 1.74
CA ALA A 139 -9.36 5.49 2.42
C ALA A 139 -10.65 5.71 1.63
N LYS A 140 -10.52 5.95 0.33
CA LYS A 140 -11.65 6.20 -0.58
C LYS A 140 -12.50 4.95 -0.85
N ARG A 141 -11.89 3.75 -0.79
CA ARG A 141 -12.59 2.47 -0.97
C ARG A 141 -13.43 2.09 0.25
N LEU A 142 -12.97 2.48 1.43
CA LEU A 142 -13.64 2.19 2.70
C LEU A 142 -14.72 3.22 3.05
N GLU A 143 -14.81 4.36 2.33
CA GLU A 143 -15.84 5.38 2.57
C GLU A 143 -17.25 4.78 2.48
N GLY A 144 -18.04 4.99 3.53
CA GLY A 144 -19.42 4.48 3.62
C GLY A 144 -19.54 3.00 3.96
N GLY A 145 -18.45 2.28 4.17
CA GLY A 145 -18.44 0.88 4.59
C GLY A 145 -18.36 0.71 6.12
N ASN A 146 -18.65 -0.51 6.58
CA ASN A 146 -18.59 -0.89 8.00
C ASN A 146 -17.17 -1.16 8.50
N GLN A 147 -16.16 -1.01 7.66
CA GLN A 147 -14.76 -1.32 7.96
C GLN A 147 -14.01 -0.19 8.67
N ILE A 148 -14.70 0.93 8.92
CA ILE A 148 -14.12 2.09 9.60
C ILE A 148 -14.50 2.05 11.07
N VAL A 149 -13.50 2.15 11.95
CA VAL A 149 -13.64 2.39 13.38
C VAL A 149 -13.29 3.86 13.64
N GLU A 150 -14.25 4.63 14.13
CA GLU A 150 -14.03 6.05 14.44
C GLU A 150 -13.83 6.24 15.93
N GLY A 151 -12.72 6.85 16.33
CA GLY A 151 -12.47 7.10 17.74
C GLY A 151 -11.02 7.41 18.09
N ALA A 152 -10.77 7.55 19.40
CA ALA A 152 -9.41 7.66 19.91
C ALA A 152 -8.69 6.32 19.86
N ILE A 153 -7.37 6.35 19.92
CA ILE A 153 -6.55 5.13 20.03
C ILE A 153 -6.73 4.56 21.43
N THR A 154 -7.52 3.48 21.53
CA THR A 154 -7.78 2.70 22.76
C THR A 154 -7.61 1.21 22.45
N LEU A 155 -7.45 0.39 23.50
CA LEU A 155 -7.38 -1.07 23.31
C LEU A 155 -8.65 -1.62 22.66
N ASP A 156 -9.81 -1.13 23.10
CA ASP A 156 -11.10 -1.58 22.57
C ASP A 156 -11.22 -1.27 21.07
N ASN A 157 -10.81 -0.07 20.65
CA ASN A 157 -10.84 0.32 19.25
C ASN A 157 -9.79 -0.42 18.42
N LEU A 158 -8.64 -0.77 19.00
CA LEU A 158 -7.64 -1.61 18.31
C LEU A 158 -8.14 -3.04 18.15
N ASN A 159 -8.79 -3.61 19.15
CA ASN A 159 -9.42 -4.93 19.04
C ASN A 159 -10.57 -4.90 18.02
N ALA A 160 -11.44 -3.90 18.09
CA ALA A 160 -12.51 -3.73 17.11
C ALA A 160 -11.97 -3.55 15.68
N LEU A 161 -10.81 -2.93 15.51
CA LEU A 161 -10.14 -2.81 14.22
C LEU A 161 -9.71 -4.19 13.68
N LEU A 162 -9.10 -5.02 14.53
CA LEU A 162 -8.68 -6.37 14.13
C LEU A 162 -9.89 -7.26 13.79
N ASP A 163 -10.99 -7.14 14.54
CA ASP A 163 -12.23 -7.89 14.33
C ASP A 163 -12.93 -7.52 13.01
N LYS A 164 -12.63 -6.33 12.45
CA LYS A 164 -13.14 -5.92 11.13
C LYS A 164 -12.53 -6.69 9.96
N VAL A 165 -11.36 -7.28 10.14
CA VAL A 165 -10.65 -7.99 9.07
C VAL A 165 -11.01 -9.48 9.12
N TYR A 166 -11.82 -9.92 8.15
CA TYR A 166 -12.20 -11.33 8.05
C TYR A 166 -10.98 -12.23 7.78
N GLY A 167 -10.84 -13.28 8.57
CA GLY A 167 -9.71 -14.21 8.48
C GLY A 167 -8.41 -13.69 9.12
N GLY A 168 -8.45 -12.51 9.78
CA GLY A 168 -7.32 -11.91 10.47
C GLY A 168 -6.48 -10.99 9.57
N ALA A 169 -5.84 -10.01 10.19
CA ALA A 169 -4.93 -9.08 9.51
C ALA A 169 -3.51 -9.65 9.46
N ASP A 170 -2.83 -9.46 8.32
CA ASP A 170 -1.41 -9.84 8.18
C ASP A 170 -0.49 -8.76 8.74
N VAL A 171 -0.97 -7.50 8.78
CA VAL A 171 -0.16 -6.37 9.23
C VAL A 171 -1.00 -5.22 9.73
N LEU A 172 -0.48 -4.51 10.74
CA LEU A 172 -0.95 -3.20 11.17
C LEU A 172 -0.01 -2.12 10.63
N ILE A 173 -0.52 -1.22 9.80
CA ILE A 173 0.28 -0.12 9.24
C ILE A 173 -0.16 1.20 9.87
N MET A 174 0.81 1.94 10.39
CA MET A 174 0.60 3.24 11.03
C MET A 174 1.80 4.17 10.84
N SER A 175 1.60 5.47 11.09
CA SER A 175 2.71 6.43 11.04
C SER A 175 3.60 6.33 12.30
N LYS A 176 4.82 6.89 12.23
CA LYS A 176 5.75 6.93 13.37
C LYS A 176 5.15 7.61 14.60
N ALA A 177 4.42 8.70 14.38
CA ALA A 177 3.77 9.44 15.46
C ALA A 177 2.62 8.62 16.07
N THR A 178 1.78 7.99 15.24
CA THR A 178 0.68 7.11 15.68
C THR A 178 1.20 5.91 16.47
N ARG A 179 2.30 5.29 16.03
CA ARG A 179 2.94 4.20 16.79
C ARG A 179 3.30 4.62 18.22
N ARG A 180 3.85 5.82 18.39
CA ARG A 180 4.19 6.32 19.74
C ARG A 180 2.96 6.47 20.63
N GLU A 181 1.82 6.86 20.06
CA GLU A 181 0.56 6.94 20.80
C GLU A 181 0.03 5.55 21.16
N VAL A 182 0.04 4.61 20.22
CA VAL A 182 -0.33 3.21 20.48
C VAL A 182 0.54 2.61 21.58
N MET A 183 1.86 2.80 21.54
CA MET A 183 2.78 2.29 22.56
C MET A 183 2.51 2.90 23.94
N LYS A 184 2.14 4.19 24.04
CA LYS A 184 1.74 4.82 25.29
C LYS A 184 0.46 4.20 25.88
N VAL A 185 -0.52 3.91 25.02
CA VAL A 185 -1.78 3.26 25.44
C VAL A 185 -1.51 1.84 25.94
N LEU A 186 -0.69 1.06 25.24
CA LEU A 186 -0.31 -0.29 25.65
C LEU A 186 0.43 -0.30 26.99
N GLN A 187 1.38 0.62 27.18
CA GLN A 187 2.12 0.76 28.44
C GLN A 187 1.22 1.19 29.60
N ALA A 188 0.30 2.14 29.37
CA ALA A 188 -0.64 2.60 30.40
C ALA A 188 -1.61 1.52 30.85
N SER A 189 -1.90 0.55 29.97
CA SER A 189 -2.80 -0.58 30.24
C SER A 189 -2.06 -1.81 30.77
N ASN A 190 -0.76 -1.71 31.07
CA ASN A 190 0.10 -2.84 31.45
C ASN A 190 0.03 -4.02 30.46
N HIS A 191 -0.28 -3.74 29.21
CA HIS A 191 -0.33 -4.75 28.16
C HIS A 191 1.09 -5.09 27.72
N TYR A 192 1.40 -6.39 27.66
CA TYR A 192 2.71 -6.84 27.22
C TYR A 192 2.85 -6.63 25.69
N ILE A 193 3.93 -5.96 25.31
CA ILE A 193 4.25 -5.78 23.89
C ILE A 193 5.03 -7.00 23.42
N GLU A 194 4.41 -7.78 22.56
CA GLU A 194 5.06 -8.92 21.93
C GLU A 194 6.08 -8.42 20.90
N ASN A 195 7.21 -9.08 20.81
CA ASN A 195 8.23 -8.81 19.81
C ASN A 195 8.37 -10.02 18.89
N GLY A 196 8.14 -9.79 17.61
CA GLY A 196 8.46 -10.73 16.53
C GLY A 196 9.71 -10.31 15.78
N SER A 197 10.06 -11.04 14.75
CA SER A 197 11.09 -10.67 13.80
C SER A 197 10.51 -10.51 12.40
N ASP A 198 10.98 -9.50 11.68
CA ASP A 198 10.69 -9.29 10.28
C ASP A 198 11.42 -10.31 9.38
N ALA A 199 11.06 -10.38 8.11
CA ALA A 199 11.73 -11.20 7.09
C ALA A 199 13.24 -10.93 7.00
N PHE A 200 13.70 -9.77 7.44
CA PHE A 200 15.11 -9.38 7.54
C PHE A 200 15.74 -9.60 8.93
N GLY A 201 15.03 -10.28 9.86
CA GLY A 201 15.50 -10.53 11.23
C GLY A 201 15.49 -9.30 12.14
N ARG A 202 14.82 -8.20 11.76
CA ARG A 202 14.68 -7.01 12.61
C ARG A 202 13.56 -7.21 13.63
N PRO A 203 13.74 -6.77 14.88
CA PRO A 203 12.67 -6.86 15.87
C PRO A 203 11.50 -5.94 15.49
N VAL A 204 10.31 -6.52 15.41
CA VAL A 204 9.05 -5.82 15.10
C VAL A 204 8.11 -6.00 16.27
N ALA A 205 7.53 -4.90 16.75
CA ALA A 205 6.49 -4.97 17.76
C ALA A 205 5.23 -5.63 17.17
N MET A 206 4.58 -6.48 17.95
CA MET A 206 3.35 -7.16 17.57
C MET A 206 2.21 -6.76 18.50
N TYR A 207 1.00 -6.79 17.99
CA TYR A 207 -0.22 -6.61 18.76
C TYR A 207 -1.24 -7.69 18.36
N GLY A 208 -1.66 -8.51 19.32
CA GLY A 208 -2.57 -9.63 19.06
C GLY A 208 -2.03 -10.61 18.01
N GLY A 209 -0.72 -10.86 17.99
CA GLY A 209 -0.07 -11.72 17.00
C GLY A 209 0.15 -11.06 15.63
N VAL A 210 -0.28 -9.80 15.44
CA VAL A 210 -0.13 -9.07 14.16
C VAL A 210 1.05 -8.09 14.23
N PRO A 211 1.99 -8.14 13.27
CA PRO A 211 3.14 -7.25 13.25
C PRO A 211 2.74 -5.79 12.96
N ILE A 212 3.34 -4.86 13.70
CA ILE A 212 3.16 -3.43 13.51
C ILE A 212 4.26 -2.91 12.59
N ARG A 213 3.88 -2.43 11.41
CA ARG A 213 4.78 -1.82 10.44
C ARG A 213 4.56 -0.31 10.40
N VAL A 214 5.65 0.41 10.23
CA VAL A 214 5.64 1.86 10.36
C VAL A 214 6.02 2.53 9.06
N VAL A 215 5.19 3.48 8.64
CA VAL A 215 5.45 4.35 7.49
C VAL A 215 5.81 5.77 7.95
N GLU A 216 6.36 6.57 7.06
CA GLU A 216 6.68 7.97 7.34
C GLU A 216 5.39 8.80 7.58
N ASP A 217 5.49 9.78 8.48
CA ASP A 217 4.37 10.67 8.83
C ASP A 217 3.86 11.50 7.63
N SER A 218 4.64 11.61 6.55
CA SER A 218 4.26 12.28 5.30
C SER A 218 3.39 11.42 4.38
N ILE A 219 3.36 10.10 4.61
CA ILE A 219 2.64 9.14 3.78
C ILE A 219 1.25 8.87 4.35
N LEU A 220 1.14 8.76 5.66
CA LEU A 220 -0.08 8.39 6.34
C LEU A 220 -0.50 9.46 7.36
N ALA A 221 -1.78 9.83 7.32
CA ALA A 221 -2.34 10.82 8.22
C ALA A 221 -2.21 10.38 9.70
N LEU A 222 -2.01 11.37 10.58
CA LEU A 222 -1.86 11.14 12.02
C LEU A 222 -3.12 10.49 12.60
N GLY A 223 -2.93 9.48 13.43
CA GLY A 223 -4.01 8.74 14.10
C GLY A 223 -4.69 7.69 13.22
N HIS A 224 -4.35 7.59 11.94
CA HIS A 224 -4.84 6.53 11.08
C HIS A 224 -4.05 5.24 11.31
N ILE A 225 -4.77 4.14 11.47
CA ILE A 225 -4.21 2.79 11.59
C ILE A 225 -4.96 1.89 10.63
N TYR A 226 -4.24 1.23 9.74
CA TYR A 226 -4.79 0.25 8.83
C TYR A 226 -4.43 -1.16 9.27
N ALA A 227 -5.43 -2.03 9.40
CA ALA A 227 -5.27 -3.47 9.51
C ALA A 227 -5.52 -4.05 8.12
N ILE A 228 -4.52 -4.68 7.51
CA ILE A 228 -4.58 -5.12 6.12
C ILE A 228 -4.25 -6.60 6.04
N SER A 229 -5.02 -7.31 5.21
CA SER A 229 -4.69 -8.66 4.79
C SER A 229 -4.39 -8.67 3.30
N PHE A 230 -3.22 -9.18 2.93
CA PHE A 230 -2.72 -9.22 1.57
C PHE A 230 -3.00 -10.56 0.90
N GLY A 231 -3.28 -10.55 -0.39
CA GLY A 231 -3.47 -11.78 -1.17
C GLY A 231 -3.86 -11.48 -2.60
N VAL A 232 -3.33 -12.27 -3.53
CA VAL A 232 -3.66 -12.15 -4.95
C VAL A 232 -5.00 -12.82 -5.20
N MET A 233 -5.90 -12.12 -5.91
CA MET A 233 -7.25 -12.56 -6.29
C MET A 233 -8.28 -12.73 -5.15
N GLU A 234 -7.89 -12.59 -3.90
CA GLU A 234 -8.80 -12.79 -2.77
C GLU A 234 -8.87 -11.58 -1.83
N LYS A 235 -7.77 -10.85 -1.71
CA LYS A 235 -7.59 -9.77 -0.73
C LYS A 235 -7.07 -8.50 -1.42
N VAL A 236 -6.18 -7.75 -0.75
CA VAL A 236 -5.53 -6.58 -1.34
C VAL A 236 -4.30 -7.02 -2.12
N CYS A 237 -4.20 -6.58 -3.36
CA CYS A 237 -3.00 -6.75 -4.17
C CYS A 237 -2.70 -5.51 -5.02
N GLY A 238 -1.43 -5.35 -5.41
CA GLY A 238 -1.01 -4.41 -6.43
C GLY A 238 -1.30 -4.96 -7.83
N LEU A 239 -1.66 -4.09 -8.75
CA LEU A 239 -1.77 -4.42 -10.17
C LEU A 239 -0.62 -3.79 -10.93
N GLN A 240 -0.03 -4.51 -11.87
CA GLN A 240 0.99 -3.98 -12.76
C GLN A 240 0.88 -4.57 -14.16
N ASN A 241 1.34 -3.81 -15.16
CA ASN A 241 1.51 -4.30 -16.51
C ASN A 241 3.01 -4.23 -16.86
N GLY A 242 3.67 -5.36 -16.73
CA GLY A 242 5.12 -5.46 -16.82
C GLY A 242 5.84 -4.87 -15.59
N ALA A 243 7.12 -5.16 -15.48
CA ALA A 243 7.96 -4.64 -14.41
C ALA A 243 8.24 -3.14 -14.58
N LEU A 244 8.65 -2.48 -13.48
CA LEU A 244 9.16 -1.12 -13.52
C LEU A 244 10.24 -0.99 -14.60
N SER A 245 10.08 -0.05 -15.53
CA SER A 245 11.02 0.22 -16.62
C SER A 245 11.97 1.35 -16.24
N VAL A 246 13.26 1.09 -16.31
CA VAL A 246 14.30 2.12 -16.15
C VAL A 246 15.08 2.17 -17.44
N ARG A 247 15.00 3.29 -18.16
CA ARG A 247 15.66 3.47 -19.46
C ARG A 247 16.62 4.64 -19.43
N ASP A 248 17.83 4.38 -19.89
CA ASP A 248 18.78 5.44 -20.24
C ASP A 248 18.48 5.89 -21.68
N LEU A 249 18.04 7.13 -21.82
CA LEU A 249 17.74 7.74 -23.11
C LEU A 249 18.96 8.46 -23.72
N GLY A 250 20.07 8.49 -22.99
CA GLY A 250 21.28 9.17 -23.45
C GLY A 250 21.16 10.70 -23.46
N GLU A 251 21.90 11.34 -24.36
CA GLU A 251 21.88 12.78 -24.57
C GLU A 251 20.67 13.18 -25.43
N ILE A 252 20.00 14.26 -25.05
CA ILE A 252 18.81 14.77 -25.76
C ILE A 252 19.25 15.83 -26.77
N ASP A 253 18.73 15.76 -28.00
CA ASP A 253 19.07 16.69 -29.08
C ASP A 253 18.80 18.17 -28.79
N SER A 254 17.82 18.46 -27.90
CA SER A 254 17.42 19.83 -27.56
C SER A 254 18.30 20.52 -26.51
N MET A 255 19.03 19.74 -25.70
CA MET A 255 19.87 20.25 -24.60
C MET A 255 21.01 19.24 -24.31
N PRO A 256 22.20 19.72 -23.86
CA PRO A 256 23.32 18.85 -23.47
C PRO A 256 23.06 18.15 -22.12
N VAL A 257 21.99 17.37 -22.04
CA VAL A 257 21.47 16.73 -20.84
C VAL A 257 21.38 15.21 -21.06
N LEU A 258 21.90 14.45 -20.10
CA LEU A 258 21.71 13.01 -20.02
C LEU A 258 20.40 12.71 -19.32
N LYS A 259 19.49 12.01 -19.98
CA LYS A 259 18.16 11.68 -19.45
C LYS A 259 18.04 10.21 -19.08
N THR A 260 17.61 9.95 -17.86
CA THR A 260 17.18 8.63 -17.39
C THR A 260 15.69 8.68 -17.07
N ARG A 261 14.90 7.79 -17.66
CA ARG A 261 13.46 7.70 -17.45
C ARG A 261 13.11 6.48 -16.63
N ILE A 262 12.28 6.69 -15.61
CA ILE A 262 11.69 5.63 -14.79
C ILE A 262 10.18 5.68 -15.00
N GLU A 263 9.59 4.57 -15.47
CA GLU A 263 8.15 4.45 -15.73
C GLU A 263 7.62 3.14 -15.15
N TRP A 264 6.45 3.22 -14.54
CA TRP A 264 5.75 2.08 -13.98
C TRP A 264 4.25 2.19 -14.21
N TYR A 265 3.66 1.16 -14.78
CA TYR A 265 2.23 1.04 -14.95
C TYR A 265 1.69 0.25 -13.78
N CYS A 266 1.05 0.95 -12.84
CA CYS A 266 0.66 0.39 -11.56
C CYS A 266 -0.78 0.74 -11.17
N GLY A 267 -1.32 -0.06 -10.29
CA GLY A 267 -2.64 0.13 -9.71
C GLY A 267 -2.78 -0.68 -8.42
N MET A 268 -4.00 -0.76 -7.91
CA MET A 268 -4.35 -1.56 -6.75
C MET A 268 -5.74 -2.16 -6.95
N ALA A 269 -5.91 -3.41 -6.55
CA ALA A 269 -7.21 -4.07 -6.45
C ALA A 269 -7.50 -4.48 -5.00
N MET A 270 -8.77 -4.40 -4.61
CA MET A 270 -9.30 -4.89 -3.35
C MET A 270 -10.48 -5.80 -3.65
N PHE A 271 -10.25 -7.11 -3.62
CA PHE A 271 -11.24 -8.13 -4.02
C PHE A 271 -12.35 -8.32 -3.00
N SER A 272 -12.05 -8.08 -1.72
CA SER A 272 -13.05 -8.09 -0.65
C SER A 272 -12.93 -6.82 0.20
N PRO A 273 -14.04 -6.15 0.55
CA PRO A 273 -14.01 -5.03 1.48
C PRO A 273 -13.57 -5.45 2.89
N ASP A 274 -13.82 -6.72 3.26
CA ASP A 274 -13.54 -7.25 4.60
C ASP A 274 -12.06 -7.60 4.84
N CYS A 275 -11.18 -7.37 3.86
CA CYS A 275 -9.75 -7.60 4.01
C CYS A 275 -8.98 -6.39 4.56
N VAL A 276 -9.66 -5.26 4.78
CA VAL A 276 -9.04 -4.03 5.30
C VAL A 276 -9.92 -3.40 6.37
N GLY A 277 -9.34 -3.09 7.52
CA GLY A 277 -9.93 -2.24 8.55
C GLY A 277 -9.21 -0.91 8.64
N LEU A 278 -9.91 0.16 8.96
CA LEU A 278 -9.37 1.50 9.20
C LEU A 278 -9.82 2.03 10.54
N LEU A 279 -8.88 2.33 11.43
CA LEU A 279 -9.12 3.19 12.59
C LEU A 279 -8.75 4.62 12.20
N LYS A 280 -9.69 5.55 12.30
CA LYS A 280 -9.45 6.98 12.10
C LYS A 280 -9.89 7.79 13.31
N PRO A 281 -9.16 8.86 13.68
CA PRO A 281 -9.58 9.73 14.77
C PRO A 281 -10.92 10.40 14.43
N SER A 282 -11.84 10.50 15.42
CA SER A 282 -13.04 11.31 15.26
C SER A 282 -12.66 12.78 15.01
N THR A 283 -13.50 13.52 14.29
CA THR A 283 -13.27 14.93 13.94
C THR A 283 -12.94 15.80 15.17
N LEU A 284 -13.52 15.51 16.32
CA LEU A 284 -13.25 16.18 17.60
C LEU A 284 -11.81 15.95 18.13
N TYR A 285 -11.18 14.84 17.77
CA TYR A 285 -9.80 14.52 18.17
C TYR A 285 -8.79 15.21 17.28
N SER A 286 -9.10 15.35 15.99
CA SER A 286 -8.22 16.00 15.01
C SER A 286 -8.07 17.50 15.27
N GLU A 287 -9.12 18.17 15.75
CA GLU A 287 -9.08 19.59 16.13
C GLU A 287 -8.24 19.84 17.40
N LYS A 288 -8.34 18.97 18.40
CA LYS A 288 -7.50 19.05 19.60
C LYS A 288 -6.02 18.80 19.33
N ALA A 289 -5.68 17.98 18.34
CA ALA A 289 -4.30 17.73 17.94
C ALA A 289 -3.70 18.91 17.16
N LYS A 290 -4.52 19.63 16.38
CA LYS A 290 -4.12 20.87 15.67
C LYS A 290 -3.95 22.07 16.60
N ALA A 291 -4.72 22.15 17.68
CA ALA A 291 -4.65 23.24 18.66
C ALA A 291 -3.44 23.13 19.62
N LYS A 292 -2.72 22.01 19.63
CA LYS A 292 -1.50 21.79 20.45
C LYS A 292 -0.19 21.99 19.67
N LYS A 293 -0.24 22.36 18.40
CA LYS A 293 0.89 22.80 17.57
C LYS A 293 0.90 24.32 17.44
#